data_8022d893c3059454767d7cfc87b72e3a
#
_entry.id   8022d893c3059454767d7cfc87b72e3a
#
_cell.length_a   1.000
_cell.length_b   1.000
_cell.length_c   1.000
_cell.angle_alpha   90.00
_cell.angle_beta   90.00
_cell.angle_gamma   90.00
#
_symmetry.space_group_name_H-M   'P 1'
#
loop_
_entity.id
_entity.type
_entity.pdbx_description
1 polymer ?
#
loop_
_entity_poly.entity_id
_entity_poly.type
_entity_poly.pdbx_seq_one_letter_code
_entity_poly.pdbx_strand_id
1 'polypeptide(L)' 'EPAAGLRHLEKRALAELLRKLRAQGMGILLVEHDMDFVMGLADRVVVMEFGEKIAEGLPEEVQQDPVVLEAYLGGAE' A
#
# COMPACT_ATOMS: atom_id res chain seq x y z
N GLU A 1 18.85 -6.97 9.91
CA GLU A 1 19.68 -5.86 9.44
C GLU A 1 19.19 -4.54 10.07
N PRO A 2 20.12 -3.73 10.64
CA PRO A 2 19.69 -2.49 11.30
C PRO A 2 18.90 -1.53 10.40
N ALA A 3 19.30 -1.44 9.13
CA ALA A 3 18.62 -0.54 8.20
C ALA A 3 17.16 -0.95 7.98
N ALA A 4 16.91 -2.25 7.94
CA ALA A 4 15.56 -2.77 7.75
C ALA A 4 14.67 -2.42 8.95
N GLY A 5 15.22 -2.52 10.14
CA GLY A 5 14.49 -2.16 11.36
C GLY A 5 14.16 -0.68 11.41
N LEU A 6 15.10 0.17 11.00
CA LEU A 6 14.89 1.61 10.95
C LEU A 6 13.77 1.96 9.98
N ARG A 7 13.79 1.36 8.79
CA ARG A 7 12.73 1.63 7.81
C ARG A 7 11.35 1.25 8.32
N HIS A 8 11.29 0.13 9.03
CA HIS A 8 10.03 -0.32 9.60
C HIS A 8 9.49 0.71 10.60
N LEU A 9 10.35 1.21 11.48
CA LEU A 9 9.96 2.22 12.46
C LEU A 9 9.55 3.52 11.78
N GLU A 10 10.29 3.92 10.75
CA GLU A 10 9.98 5.14 10.00
C GLU A 10 8.62 5.03 9.32
N LYS A 11 8.31 3.87 8.74
CA LYS A 11 7.01 3.67 8.09
C LYS A 11 5.88 3.66 9.09
N ARG A 12 6.10 3.12 10.27
CA ARG A 12 5.07 3.16 11.32
C ARG A 12 4.76 4.59 11.72
N ALA A 13 5.80 5.42 11.89
CA ALA A 13 5.62 6.83 12.23
C ALA A 13 4.89 7.56 11.11
N LEU A 14 5.25 7.28 9.88
CA LEU A 14 4.60 7.88 8.72
C LEU A 14 3.12 7.49 8.66
N ALA A 15 2.81 6.22 8.90
CA ALA A 15 1.43 5.77 8.89
C ALA A 15 0.59 6.49 9.95
N GLU A 16 1.16 6.68 11.15
CA GLU A 16 0.45 7.39 12.20
C GLU A 16 0.17 8.84 11.81
N LEU A 17 1.16 9.50 11.20
CA LEU A 17 0.98 10.86 10.74
C LEU A 17 -0.10 10.94 9.66
N LEU A 18 -0.08 10.03 8.70
CA LEU A 18 -1.06 10.03 7.63
C LEU A 18 -2.47 9.79 8.16
N ARG A 19 -2.62 8.91 9.16
CA ARG A 19 -3.91 8.68 9.78
C ARG A 19 -4.44 9.93 10.48
N LYS A 20 -3.55 10.66 11.15
CA LYS A 20 -3.93 11.91 11.80
C LYS A 20 -4.41 12.95 10.79
N LEU A 21 -3.67 13.09 9.70
CA LEU A 21 -4.04 14.06 8.66
C LEU A 21 -5.37 13.69 8.01
N ARG A 22 -5.59 12.39 7.78
CA ARG A 22 -6.86 11.92 7.23
C ARG A 22 -8.02 12.23 8.19
N ALA A 23 -7.79 12.03 9.47
CA ALA A 23 -8.82 12.31 10.49
C ALA A 23 -9.18 13.79 10.54
N GLN A 24 -8.28 14.66 10.10
CA GLN A 24 -8.52 16.10 10.02
C GLN A 24 -9.21 16.50 8.71
N GLY A 25 -9.56 15.52 7.88
CA GLY A 25 -10.28 15.79 6.63
C GLY A 25 -9.39 15.98 5.42
N MET A 26 -8.10 15.68 5.53
CA MET A 26 -7.18 15.84 4.41
C MET A 26 -7.31 14.69 3.43
N GLY A 27 -7.38 15.02 2.14
CA GLY A 27 -7.30 14.01 1.08
C GLY A 27 -5.83 13.70 0.83
N ILE A 28 -5.48 12.42 0.75
CA ILE A 28 -4.09 11.99 0.62
C ILE A 28 -3.95 11.00 -0.53
N LEU A 29 -2.99 11.27 -1.41
CA LEU A 29 -2.59 10.32 -2.45
C LEU A 29 -1.21 9.79 -2.10
N LEU A 30 -1.10 8.47 -1.93
CA LEU A 30 0.14 7.81 -1.59
C LEU A 30 0.56 6.89 -2.73
N VAL A 31 1.78 7.08 -3.25
CA VAL A 31 2.33 6.19 -4.26
C VAL A 31 3.42 5.36 -3.61
N GLU A 32 3.24 4.03 -3.61
CA GLU A 32 4.11 3.15 -2.85
C GLU A 32 4.13 1.77 -3.49
N HIS A 33 5.17 1.01 -3.24
CA HIS A 33 5.29 -0.36 -3.73
C HIS A 33 5.29 -1.39 -2.59
N ASP A 34 5.22 -0.93 -1.35
CA ASP A 34 5.13 -1.80 -0.18
C ASP A 34 3.66 -2.13 0.05
N MET A 35 3.25 -3.32 -0.40
CA MET A 35 1.85 -3.73 -0.35
C MET A 35 1.30 -3.76 1.08
N ASP A 36 2.08 -4.31 2.01
CA ASP A 36 1.62 -4.41 3.40
C ASP A 36 1.36 -3.03 4.00
N PHE A 37 2.24 -2.09 3.71
CA PHE A 37 2.10 -0.73 4.21
C PHE A 37 0.83 -0.08 3.66
N VAL A 38 0.63 -0.19 2.35
CA VAL A 38 -0.54 0.40 1.69
C VAL A 38 -1.84 -0.24 2.17
N MET A 39 -1.86 -1.57 2.23
CA MET A 39 -3.09 -2.30 2.59
C MET A 39 -3.53 -2.02 4.01
N GLY A 40 -2.61 -1.73 4.91
CA GLY A 40 -2.94 -1.40 6.29
C GLY A 40 -3.35 0.05 6.50
N LEU A 41 -3.23 0.90 5.48
CA LEU A 41 -3.40 2.33 5.65
C LEU A 41 -4.46 2.93 4.73
N ALA A 42 -4.52 2.51 3.48
CA ALA A 42 -5.33 3.15 2.46
C ALA A 42 -6.82 2.84 2.61
N ASP A 43 -7.64 3.81 2.23
CA ASP A 43 -9.09 3.61 2.14
C ASP A 43 -9.45 2.97 0.82
N ARG A 44 -8.66 3.25 -0.22
CA ARG A 44 -8.90 2.74 -1.55
C ARG A 44 -7.56 2.57 -2.25
N VAL A 45 -7.43 1.52 -3.03
CA VAL A 45 -6.16 1.15 -3.67
C VAL A 45 -6.34 1.04 -5.18
N VAL A 46 -5.39 1.61 -5.92
CA VAL A 46 -5.28 1.41 -7.36
C VAL A 46 -3.94 0.74 -7.60
N VAL A 47 -3.96 -0.40 -8.29
CA VAL A 47 -2.75 -1.15 -8.58
C VAL A 47 -2.36 -0.93 -10.04
N MET A 48 -1.10 -0.55 -10.24
CA MET A 48 -0.56 -0.28 -11.56
C MET A 48 0.57 -1.24 -11.88
N GLU A 49 0.64 -1.62 -13.15
CA GLU A 49 1.75 -2.44 -13.65
C GLU A 49 2.06 -1.99 -15.07
N PHE A 50 3.32 -1.68 -15.31
CA PHE A 50 3.78 -1.21 -16.62
C PHE A 50 2.94 -0.06 -17.16
N GLY A 51 2.58 0.87 -16.29
CA GLY A 51 1.83 2.05 -16.68
C GLY A 51 0.33 1.83 -16.86
N GLU A 52 -0.16 0.64 -16.56
CA GLU A 52 -1.58 0.33 -16.74
C GLU A 52 -2.22 -0.03 -15.40
N LYS A 53 -3.48 0.39 -15.23
CA LYS A 53 -4.25 0.00 -14.05
C LYS A 53 -4.70 -1.45 -14.22
N ILE A 54 -4.34 -2.29 -13.26
CA ILE A 54 -4.73 -3.71 -13.32
C ILE A 54 -5.79 -4.06 -12.26
N ALA A 55 -5.98 -3.21 -11.26
CA ALA A 55 -7.00 -3.45 -10.25
C ALA A 55 -7.29 -2.17 -9.49
N GLU A 56 -8.48 -2.09 -8.90
CA GLU A 56 -8.88 -0.95 -8.08
C GLU A 56 -9.98 -1.39 -7.14
N GLY A 57 -9.95 -0.92 -5.91
CA GLY A 57 -11.00 -1.21 -4.95
C GLY A 57 -10.56 -1.01 -3.51
N LEU A 58 -11.31 -1.59 -2.60
CA LEU A 58 -10.95 -1.60 -1.19
C LEU A 58 -9.73 -2.49 -0.98
N PRO A 59 -8.92 -2.20 0.05
CA PRO A 59 -7.73 -3.02 0.30
C PRO A 59 -8.02 -4.51 0.35
N GLU A 60 -9.08 -4.93 1.05
CA GLU A 60 -9.38 -6.35 1.16
C GLU A 60 -9.78 -6.97 -0.17
N GLU A 61 -10.40 -6.20 -1.05
CA GLU A 61 -10.75 -6.70 -2.38
C GLU A 61 -9.52 -6.86 -3.25
N VAL A 62 -8.65 -5.86 -3.20
CA VAL A 62 -7.44 -5.84 -4.01
C VAL A 62 -6.49 -6.96 -3.58
N GLN A 63 -6.39 -7.23 -2.30
CA GLN A 63 -5.53 -8.29 -1.77
C GLN A 63 -5.93 -9.67 -2.27
N GLN A 64 -7.18 -9.86 -2.63
CA GLN A 64 -7.69 -11.16 -3.07
C GLN A 64 -7.82 -11.25 -4.59
N ASP A 65 -7.52 -10.18 -5.30
CA ASP A 65 -7.64 -10.15 -6.75
C ASP A 65 -6.56 -11.03 -7.38
N PRO A 66 -6.94 -12.05 -8.17
CA PRO A 66 -5.95 -12.95 -8.79
C PRO A 66 -4.92 -12.24 -9.65
N VAL A 67 -5.32 -11.17 -10.32
CA VAL A 67 -4.40 -10.40 -11.16
C VAL A 67 -3.32 -9.75 -10.32
N VAL A 68 -3.71 -9.20 -9.16
CA VAL A 68 -2.77 -8.58 -8.25
C VAL A 68 -1.85 -9.62 -7.62
N LEU A 69 -2.40 -10.75 -7.20
CA LEU A 69 -1.61 -11.82 -6.60
C LEU A 69 -0.56 -12.33 -7.59
N GLU A 70 -0.93 -12.50 -8.85
CA GLU A 70 0.01 -12.94 -9.86
C GLU A 70 1.11 -11.90 -10.10
N ALA A 71 0.74 -10.61 -10.16
CA ALA A 71 1.70 -9.54 -10.46
C ALA A 71 2.70 -9.33 -9.34
N TYR A 72 2.29 -9.45 -8.09
CA TYR A 72 3.11 -9.06 -6.95
C TYR A 72 3.58 -10.22 -6.07
N LEU A 73 2.86 -11.32 -6.05
CA LEU A 73 3.21 -12.46 -5.20
C LEU A 73 3.65 -13.66 -6.01
N GLY A 74 2.95 -13.95 -7.11
CA GLY A 74 3.31 -15.08 -7.95
C GLY A 74 4.69 -14.93 -8.56
N GLY A 75 5.08 -13.70 -8.89
CA GLY A 75 6.37 -13.44 -9.49
C GLY A 75 7.52 -13.51 -8.52
N ALA A 76 7.24 -13.57 -7.22
CA ALA A 76 8.28 -13.58 -6.20
C ALA A 76 9.01 -14.90 -6.10
N GLU A 77 8.52 -15.91 -6.77
CA GLU A 77 9.19 -17.22 -6.76
C GLU A 77 10.33 -17.28 -7.76
#